data_9df5a8a7258887c6bf9f7055a69b5d81
#
_entry.id   9df5a8a7258887c6bf9f7055a69b5d81
#
_cell.length_a   1.000
_cell.length_b   1.000
_cell.length_c   1.000
_cell.angle_alpha   90.00
_cell.angle_beta   90.00
_cell.angle_gamma   90.00
#
_symmetry.space_group_name_H-M   'P 1'
#
loop_
_entity.id
_entity.type
_entity.pdbx_description
1 polymer ?
#
loop_
_entity_poly.entity_id
_entity_poly.type
_entity_poly.pdbx_seq_one_letter_code
_entity_poly.pdbx_strand_id
1 'polypeptide(L)'
;FAAGACLGIPAMTAHAAVFTDGPVDGQTILVTGAAGAVGNYAVQMARNGGATVIGTVSSDEKAALALEDGATHTINYKTEDVAARVRELTDGKGVDRVVEVELGGNIETTVKILKTGATIASYASMAEPVVPYPFYKLLAKAPTLHIIGCFTMAEDFKMQSVADISRWMAEGKLASRVAEEFPLEEIAAAHEKVEEGRQVGGVVVTID
;
A
#
# COMPACT_ATOMS: atom_id res chain seq x y z
N PHE A 1 17.33 5.15 -14.77
CA PHE A 1 17.58 5.82 -13.49
C PHE A 1 16.28 6.30 -12.85
N ALA A 2 15.36 6.95 -13.59
CA ALA A 2 14.11 7.49 -13.05
C ALA A 2 13.27 6.44 -12.29
N ALA A 3 13.09 5.24 -12.86
CA ALA A 3 12.41 4.15 -12.18
C ALA A 3 13.10 3.74 -10.85
N GLY A 4 14.44 3.72 -10.83
CA GLY A 4 15.22 3.44 -9.64
C GLY A 4 15.06 4.49 -8.54
N ALA A 5 14.94 5.77 -8.93
CA ALA A 5 14.71 6.87 -7.99
C ALA A 5 13.36 6.77 -7.26
N CYS A 6 12.38 6.09 -7.84
CA CYS A 6 11.06 5.87 -7.22
C CYS A 6 11.03 4.71 -6.21
N LEU A 7 12.05 3.86 -6.15
CA LEU A 7 12.03 2.64 -5.32
C LEU A 7 12.17 2.94 -3.84
N GLY A 8 13.27 3.48 -3.43
CA GLY A 8 13.69 3.82 -2.07
C GLY A 8 12.67 3.50 -0.95
N ILE A 9 12.24 4.52 -0.25
CA ILE A 9 11.28 4.42 0.86
C ILE A 9 9.96 3.73 0.44
N PRO A 10 9.31 4.07 -0.69
CA PRO A 10 8.01 3.49 -1.02
C PRO A 10 8.04 1.97 -1.21
N ALA A 11 9.00 1.45 -1.96
CA ALA A 11 9.06 0.01 -2.23
C ALA A 11 9.46 -0.80 -0.98
N MET A 12 10.39 -0.28 -0.16
CA MET A 12 10.77 -0.93 1.09
C MET A 12 9.63 -0.91 2.12
N THR A 13 8.88 0.19 2.21
CA THR A 13 7.68 0.28 3.06
C THR A 13 6.62 -0.71 2.61
N ALA A 14 6.36 -0.80 1.31
CA ALA A 14 5.42 -1.76 0.73
C ALA A 14 5.83 -3.21 1.04
N HIS A 15 7.13 -3.55 0.83
CA HIS A 15 7.65 -4.87 1.14
C HIS A 15 7.42 -5.23 2.62
N ALA A 16 7.77 -4.33 3.53
CA ALA A 16 7.56 -4.54 4.95
C ALA A 16 6.07 -4.68 5.31
N ALA A 17 5.21 -3.83 4.77
CA ALA A 17 3.78 -3.90 5.05
C ALA A 17 3.13 -5.20 4.55
N VAL A 18 3.66 -5.76 3.47
CA VAL A 18 3.16 -7.04 2.92
C VAL A 18 3.76 -8.25 3.64
N PHE A 19 5.08 -8.25 3.96
CA PHE A 19 5.80 -9.47 4.35
C PHE A 19 6.37 -9.48 5.78
N THR A 20 6.06 -8.48 6.62
CA THR A 20 6.69 -8.34 7.95
C THR A 20 6.52 -9.56 8.87
N ASP A 21 5.50 -10.37 8.66
CA ASP A 21 5.18 -11.58 9.43
C ASP A 21 5.15 -12.85 8.56
N GLY A 22 5.77 -12.80 7.39
CA GLY A 22 5.98 -13.96 6.54
C GLY A 22 5.26 -13.93 5.20
N PRO A 23 5.18 -15.09 4.50
CA PRO A 23 4.58 -15.18 3.18
C PRO A 23 3.07 -14.95 3.20
N VAL A 24 2.54 -14.49 2.07
CA VAL A 24 1.12 -14.11 1.92
C VAL A 24 0.36 -14.97 0.90
N ASP A 25 0.91 -16.09 0.51
CA ASP A 25 0.28 -17.00 -0.45
C ASP A 25 -1.11 -17.44 0.03
N GLY A 26 -2.11 -17.36 -0.86
CA GLY A 26 -3.51 -17.67 -0.57
C GLY A 26 -4.24 -16.69 0.35
N GLN A 27 -3.60 -15.64 0.85
CA GLN A 27 -4.25 -14.61 1.66
C GLN A 27 -5.12 -13.66 0.81
N THR A 28 -6.12 -13.06 1.43
CA THR A 28 -6.85 -11.91 0.90
C THR A 28 -6.35 -10.64 1.58
N ILE A 29 -5.82 -9.69 0.82
CA ILE A 29 -5.19 -8.47 1.32
C ILE A 29 -5.95 -7.25 0.82
N LEU A 30 -6.32 -6.35 1.75
CA LEU A 30 -6.76 -5.01 1.39
C LEU A 30 -5.54 -4.07 1.36
N VAL A 31 -5.37 -3.33 0.27
CA VAL A 31 -4.39 -2.24 0.16
C VAL A 31 -5.13 -0.92 0.08
N THR A 32 -5.01 -0.09 1.11
CA THR A 32 -5.61 1.25 1.10
C THR A 32 -4.74 2.21 0.29
N GLY A 33 -5.36 3.06 -0.54
CA GLY A 33 -4.64 3.94 -1.44
C GLY A 33 -3.79 3.21 -2.50
N ALA A 34 -4.37 2.18 -3.13
CA ALA A 34 -3.70 1.21 -4.00
C ALA A 34 -2.93 1.82 -5.18
N ALA A 35 -3.34 2.99 -5.69
CA ALA A 35 -2.62 3.70 -6.77
C ALA A 35 -1.60 4.73 -6.24
N GLY A 36 -1.39 4.84 -4.93
CA GLY A 36 -0.42 5.75 -4.31
C GLY A 36 1.01 5.24 -4.40
N ALA A 37 1.98 6.06 -3.94
CA ALA A 37 3.41 5.76 -4.04
C ALA A 37 3.82 4.42 -3.39
N VAL A 38 3.28 4.11 -2.21
CA VAL A 38 3.50 2.81 -1.53
C VAL A 38 2.51 1.76 -2.03
N GLY A 39 1.23 2.17 -2.20
CA GLY A 39 0.13 1.25 -2.54
C GLY A 39 0.36 0.49 -3.84
N ASN A 40 0.89 1.13 -4.89
CA ASN A 40 1.16 0.46 -6.15
C ASN A 40 2.19 -0.68 -6.01
N TYR A 41 3.24 -0.48 -5.22
CA TYR A 41 4.21 -1.54 -4.95
C TYR A 41 3.61 -2.63 -4.06
N ALA A 42 2.79 -2.27 -3.06
CA ALA A 42 2.14 -3.24 -2.19
C ALA A 42 1.19 -4.15 -2.97
N VAL A 43 0.44 -3.62 -3.94
CA VAL A 43 -0.42 -4.40 -4.86
C VAL A 43 0.41 -5.39 -5.65
N GLN A 44 1.47 -4.93 -6.34
CA GLN A 44 2.34 -5.78 -7.15
C GLN A 44 3.02 -6.87 -6.32
N MET A 45 3.56 -6.51 -5.15
CA MET A 45 4.26 -7.44 -4.25
C MET A 45 3.32 -8.48 -3.63
N ALA A 46 2.13 -8.07 -3.17
CA ALA A 46 1.13 -8.98 -2.64
C ALA A 46 0.66 -9.99 -3.71
N ARG A 47 0.41 -9.52 -4.94
CA ARG A 47 0.12 -10.38 -6.09
C ARG A 47 1.26 -11.35 -6.37
N ASN A 48 2.51 -10.88 -6.42
CA ASN A 48 3.69 -11.71 -6.64
C ASN A 48 3.87 -12.74 -5.53
N GLY A 49 3.42 -12.43 -4.32
CA GLY A 49 3.38 -13.33 -3.17
C GLY A 49 2.22 -14.33 -3.19
N GLY A 50 1.35 -14.34 -4.21
CA GLY A 50 0.23 -15.28 -4.34
C GLY A 50 -1.07 -14.84 -3.63
N ALA A 51 -1.17 -13.59 -3.19
CA ALA A 51 -2.36 -13.07 -2.53
C ALA A 51 -3.46 -12.64 -3.52
N THR A 52 -4.71 -12.70 -3.08
CA THR A 52 -5.83 -11.99 -3.70
C THR A 52 -5.84 -10.56 -3.17
N VAL A 53 -5.74 -9.57 -4.06
CA VAL A 53 -5.57 -8.17 -3.67
C VAL A 53 -6.83 -7.36 -3.97
N ILE A 54 -7.34 -6.68 -2.95
CA ILE A 54 -8.41 -5.69 -3.06
C ILE A 54 -7.78 -4.31 -2.82
N GLY A 55 -7.87 -3.41 -3.81
CA GLY A 55 -7.32 -2.05 -3.71
C GLY A 55 -8.39 -0.99 -3.43
N THR A 56 -8.19 -0.08 -2.47
CA THR A 56 -9.06 1.10 -2.38
C THR A 56 -8.48 2.26 -3.18
N VAL A 57 -9.34 2.97 -3.89
CA VAL A 57 -8.97 4.07 -4.80
C VAL A 57 -9.95 5.22 -4.69
N SER A 58 -9.60 6.39 -5.26
CA SER A 58 -10.42 7.61 -5.21
C SER A 58 -11.05 8.02 -6.54
N SER A 59 -10.81 7.28 -7.61
CA SER A 59 -11.35 7.52 -8.96
C SER A 59 -11.24 6.27 -9.83
N ASP A 60 -11.99 6.26 -10.94
CA ASP A 60 -11.96 5.17 -11.92
C ASP A 60 -10.60 5.08 -12.64
N GLU A 61 -9.94 6.21 -12.88
CA GLU A 61 -8.58 6.24 -13.42
C GLU A 61 -7.60 5.49 -12.49
N LYS A 62 -7.65 5.78 -11.19
CA LYS A 62 -6.82 5.09 -10.18
C LYS A 62 -7.22 3.61 -10.02
N ALA A 63 -8.48 3.27 -10.26
CA ALA A 63 -8.93 1.88 -10.27
C ALA A 63 -8.29 1.10 -11.43
N ALA A 64 -8.30 1.67 -12.63
CA ALA A 64 -7.65 1.05 -13.80
C ALA A 64 -6.16 0.79 -13.55
N LEU A 65 -5.45 1.77 -12.98
CA LEU A 65 -4.03 1.63 -12.64
C LEU A 65 -3.76 0.56 -11.58
N ALA A 66 -4.59 0.48 -10.54
CA ALA A 66 -4.45 -0.56 -9.52
C ALA A 66 -4.72 -1.96 -10.07
N LEU A 67 -5.67 -2.11 -11.01
CA LEU A 67 -5.92 -3.37 -11.72
C LEU A 67 -4.73 -3.76 -12.62
N GLU A 68 -4.14 -2.80 -13.32
CA GLU A 68 -2.92 -3.00 -14.12
C GLU A 68 -1.75 -3.47 -13.24
N ASP A 69 -1.59 -2.89 -12.05
CA ASP A 69 -0.59 -3.31 -11.05
C ASP A 69 -0.87 -4.72 -10.50
N GLY A 70 -2.07 -5.25 -10.72
CA GLY A 70 -2.47 -6.61 -10.37
C GLY A 70 -3.42 -6.76 -9.21
N ALA A 71 -4.12 -5.69 -8.80
CA ALA A 71 -5.26 -5.85 -7.92
C ALA A 71 -6.32 -6.75 -8.58
N THR A 72 -6.89 -7.66 -7.79
CA THR A 72 -7.99 -8.53 -8.26
C THR A 72 -9.29 -7.75 -8.32
N HIS A 73 -9.48 -6.84 -7.37
CA HIS A 73 -10.66 -5.97 -7.26
C HIS A 73 -10.24 -4.57 -6.81
N THR A 74 -11.06 -3.59 -7.16
CA THR A 74 -10.92 -2.22 -6.65
C THR A 74 -12.23 -1.75 -6.03
N ILE A 75 -12.13 -0.83 -5.05
CA ILE A 75 -13.26 -0.21 -4.36
C ILE A 75 -13.01 1.29 -4.35
N ASN A 76 -13.92 2.07 -4.92
CA ASN A 76 -13.85 3.53 -4.86
C ASN A 76 -14.42 4.02 -3.53
N TYR A 77 -13.56 4.31 -2.55
CA TYR A 77 -13.96 4.70 -1.20
C TYR A 77 -14.73 6.03 -1.12
N LYS A 78 -14.77 6.83 -2.20
CA LYS A 78 -15.58 8.06 -2.26
C LYS A 78 -17.05 7.81 -2.60
N THR A 79 -17.34 6.69 -3.27
CA THR A 79 -18.67 6.38 -3.80
C THR A 79 -19.24 5.08 -3.29
N GLU A 80 -18.40 4.23 -2.67
CA GLU A 80 -18.79 2.90 -2.19
C GLU A 80 -18.54 2.74 -0.68
N ASP A 81 -19.35 1.93 -0.01
CA ASP A 81 -19.06 1.46 1.35
C ASP A 81 -18.01 0.35 1.30
N VAL A 82 -16.78 0.69 1.69
CA VAL A 82 -15.63 -0.23 1.66
C VAL A 82 -15.92 -1.50 2.45
N ALA A 83 -16.55 -1.40 3.62
CA ALA A 83 -16.79 -2.58 4.45
C ALA A 83 -17.86 -3.51 3.82
N ALA A 84 -18.90 -2.96 3.23
CA ALA A 84 -19.91 -3.74 2.51
C ALA A 84 -19.30 -4.44 1.30
N ARG A 85 -18.51 -3.71 0.50
CA ARG A 85 -17.88 -4.27 -0.70
C ARG A 85 -16.85 -5.35 -0.37
N VAL A 86 -16.02 -5.18 0.66
CA VAL A 86 -15.09 -6.23 1.09
C VAL A 86 -15.85 -7.48 1.52
N ARG A 87 -16.95 -7.36 2.27
CA ARG A 87 -17.77 -8.53 2.65
C ARG A 87 -18.33 -9.25 1.45
N GLU A 88 -18.83 -8.51 0.46
CA GLU A 88 -19.33 -9.09 -0.80
C GLU A 88 -18.22 -9.85 -1.53
N LEU A 89 -17.05 -9.22 -1.75
CA LEU A 89 -15.92 -9.80 -2.48
C LEU A 89 -15.27 -11.00 -1.77
N THR A 90 -15.52 -11.17 -0.47
CA THR A 90 -14.93 -12.22 0.36
C THR A 90 -15.95 -13.23 0.89
N ASP A 91 -17.17 -13.25 0.36
CA ASP A 91 -18.27 -14.09 0.88
C ASP A 91 -18.47 -13.95 2.39
N GLY A 92 -18.35 -12.73 2.91
CA GLY A 92 -18.47 -12.42 4.34
C GLY A 92 -17.27 -12.79 5.21
N LYS A 93 -16.23 -13.42 4.67
CA LYS A 93 -15.06 -13.91 5.43
C LYS A 93 -14.14 -12.79 5.91
N GLY A 94 -14.05 -11.68 5.14
CA GLY A 94 -13.13 -10.58 5.42
C GLY A 94 -11.71 -10.83 4.89
N VAL A 95 -10.75 -10.01 5.32
CA VAL A 95 -9.36 -10.01 4.84
C VAL A 95 -8.39 -10.55 5.88
N ASP A 96 -7.31 -11.17 5.43
CA ASP A 96 -6.22 -11.68 6.27
C ASP A 96 -5.25 -10.57 6.66
N ARG A 97 -5.13 -9.54 5.82
CA ARG A 97 -4.22 -8.41 6.02
C ARG A 97 -4.79 -7.12 5.46
N VAL A 98 -4.47 -6.02 6.13
CA VAL A 98 -4.66 -4.66 5.61
C VAL A 98 -3.31 -3.96 5.56
N VAL A 99 -2.91 -3.50 4.37
CA VAL A 99 -1.80 -2.57 4.15
C VAL A 99 -2.38 -1.16 4.18
N GLU A 100 -2.07 -0.41 5.24
CA GLU A 100 -2.85 0.76 5.64
C GLU A 100 -2.06 2.07 5.58
N VAL A 101 -2.57 3.03 4.79
CA VAL A 101 -1.96 4.37 4.63
C VAL A 101 -2.55 5.41 5.58
N GLU A 102 -3.76 5.19 6.12
CA GLU A 102 -4.47 6.16 6.96
C GLU A 102 -5.20 5.46 8.10
N LEU A 103 -4.43 4.99 9.09
CA LEU A 103 -4.96 4.13 10.15
C LEU A 103 -6.07 4.80 10.96
N GLY A 104 -5.87 6.05 11.38
CA GLY A 104 -6.84 6.75 12.22
C GLY A 104 -8.19 6.94 11.55
N GLY A 105 -8.17 7.44 10.32
CA GLY A 105 -9.39 7.64 9.53
C GLY A 105 -10.09 6.34 9.14
N ASN A 106 -9.35 5.24 9.03
CA ASN A 106 -9.87 3.97 8.52
C ASN A 106 -10.14 2.91 9.59
N ILE A 107 -9.67 3.06 10.84
CA ILE A 107 -9.69 1.99 11.86
C ILE A 107 -11.08 1.39 12.08
N GLU A 108 -12.11 2.21 12.10
CA GLU A 108 -13.50 1.75 12.28
C GLU A 108 -13.99 0.89 11.10
N THR A 109 -13.57 1.19 9.89
CA THR A 109 -13.85 0.39 8.68
C THR A 109 -12.99 -0.87 8.67
N THR A 110 -11.70 -0.72 8.98
CA THR A 110 -10.71 -1.81 9.02
C THR A 110 -11.17 -2.93 9.96
N VAL A 111 -11.59 -2.60 11.19
CA VAL A 111 -12.06 -3.62 12.15
C VAL A 111 -13.26 -4.42 11.63
N LYS A 112 -14.15 -3.81 10.86
CA LYS A 112 -15.34 -4.50 10.31
C LYS A 112 -15.01 -5.57 9.28
N ILE A 113 -13.86 -5.46 8.62
CA ILE A 113 -13.47 -6.31 7.49
C ILE A 113 -12.41 -7.35 7.84
N LEU A 114 -11.80 -7.27 9.02
CA LEU A 114 -10.77 -8.23 9.44
C LEU A 114 -11.35 -9.63 9.69
N LYS A 115 -10.62 -10.65 9.29
CA LYS A 115 -10.72 -11.98 9.87
C LYS A 115 -10.21 -11.96 11.31
N THR A 116 -10.55 -12.97 12.11
CA THR A 116 -9.92 -13.17 13.43
C THR A 116 -8.45 -13.51 13.23
N GLY A 117 -7.55 -12.87 13.99
CA GLY A 117 -6.10 -13.05 13.87
C GLY A 117 -5.46 -12.38 12.65
N ALA A 118 -6.20 -11.52 11.94
CA ALA A 118 -5.68 -10.79 10.79
C ALA A 118 -4.58 -9.80 11.17
N THR A 119 -3.80 -9.37 10.19
CA THR A 119 -2.73 -8.37 10.37
C THR A 119 -3.16 -7.01 9.84
N ILE A 120 -2.87 -5.96 10.61
CA ILE A 120 -2.90 -4.56 10.15
C ILE A 120 -1.45 -4.09 10.08
N ALA A 121 -0.96 -3.77 8.89
CA ALA A 121 0.36 -3.19 8.68
C ALA A 121 0.20 -1.74 8.24
N SER A 122 0.39 -0.80 9.17
CA SER A 122 0.18 0.62 8.94
C SER A 122 1.49 1.38 8.86
N TYR A 123 1.61 2.26 7.88
CA TYR A 123 2.80 3.10 7.67
C TYR A 123 2.50 4.61 7.72
N ALA A 124 1.24 5.00 7.82
CA ALA A 124 0.85 6.40 7.98
C ALA A 124 -0.52 6.57 8.65
N SER A 125 -0.77 7.76 9.17
CA SER A 125 -2.04 8.26 9.70
C SER A 125 -2.01 9.78 9.71
N MET A 126 -2.05 10.40 8.53
CA MET A 126 -1.83 11.84 8.38
C MET A 126 -3.07 12.67 8.69
N ALA A 127 -4.25 12.20 8.32
CA ALA A 127 -5.50 12.91 8.57
C ALA A 127 -5.94 12.80 10.04
N GLU A 128 -5.65 11.68 10.68
CA GLU A 128 -5.95 11.42 12.10
C GLU A 128 -4.70 10.88 12.82
N PRO A 129 -3.76 11.76 13.23
CA PRO A 129 -2.49 11.32 13.83
C PRO A 129 -2.65 10.63 15.19
N VAL A 130 -3.73 10.95 15.92
CA VAL A 130 -4.09 10.28 17.18
C VAL A 130 -5.16 9.25 16.87
N VAL A 131 -4.72 8.02 16.68
CA VAL A 131 -5.62 6.94 16.26
C VAL A 131 -6.60 6.58 17.38
N PRO A 132 -7.92 6.67 17.15
CA PRO A 132 -8.90 6.15 18.10
C PRO A 132 -8.78 4.63 18.18
N TYR A 133 -8.69 4.09 19.40
CA TYR A 133 -8.48 2.65 19.60
C TYR A 133 -9.76 1.96 20.05
N PRO A 134 -10.54 1.35 19.15
CA PRO A 134 -11.81 0.70 19.50
C PRO A 134 -11.56 -0.67 20.15
N PHE A 135 -11.10 -0.67 21.41
CA PHE A 135 -10.55 -1.83 22.12
C PHE A 135 -11.41 -3.09 22.01
N TYR A 136 -12.69 -3.01 22.34
CA TYR A 136 -13.56 -4.21 22.34
C TYR A 136 -13.85 -4.76 20.94
N LYS A 137 -13.86 -3.89 19.92
CA LYS A 137 -14.01 -4.34 18.53
C LYS A 137 -12.74 -5.04 18.05
N LEU A 138 -11.58 -4.51 18.42
CA LEU A 138 -10.27 -5.13 18.14
C LEU A 138 -10.10 -6.43 18.94
N LEU A 139 -10.50 -6.46 20.23
CA LEU A 139 -10.45 -7.67 21.04
C LEU A 139 -11.24 -8.82 20.38
N ALA A 140 -12.41 -8.55 19.82
CA ALA A 140 -13.21 -9.55 19.11
C ALA A 140 -12.54 -10.12 17.85
N LYS A 141 -11.58 -9.38 17.26
CA LYS A 141 -10.83 -9.79 16.06
C LYS A 141 -9.43 -10.28 16.37
N ALA A 142 -8.87 -9.91 17.54
CA ALA A 142 -7.52 -10.22 17.98
C ALA A 142 -6.44 -9.99 16.89
N PRO A 143 -6.41 -8.82 16.20
CA PRO A 143 -5.47 -8.58 15.12
C PRO A 143 -4.05 -8.34 15.66
N THR A 144 -3.06 -8.61 14.82
CA THR A 144 -1.70 -8.08 15.01
C THR A 144 -1.61 -6.71 14.34
N LEU A 145 -1.10 -5.70 15.07
CA LEU A 145 -0.84 -4.37 14.52
C LEU A 145 0.67 -4.16 14.40
N HIS A 146 1.15 -3.99 13.16
CA HIS A 146 2.50 -3.56 12.85
C HIS A 146 2.51 -2.09 12.42
N ILE A 147 3.31 -1.29 13.10
CA ILE A 147 3.63 0.08 12.68
C ILE A 147 4.92 0.00 11.87
N ILE A 148 4.82 0.28 10.59
CA ILE A 148 5.90 0.12 9.62
C ILE A 148 6.66 1.45 9.47
N GLY A 149 7.92 1.44 9.85
CA GLY A 149 8.85 2.56 9.62
C GLY A 149 10.08 2.05 8.89
N CYS A 150 10.28 2.42 7.62
CA CYS A 150 11.38 1.87 6.81
C CYS A 150 12.77 2.17 7.39
N PHE A 151 12.93 3.26 8.15
CA PHE A 151 14.20 3.62 8.79
C PHE A 151 14.49 2.79 10.04
N THR A 152 13.48 2.22 10.69
CA THR A 152 13.60 1.47 11.95
C THR A 152 13.55 -0.04 11.76
N MET A 153 13.46 -0.52 10.54
CA MET A 153 13.51 -1.96 10.23
C MET A 153 14.85 -2.56 10.63
N ALA A 154 14.83 -3.83 11.06
CA ALA A 154 16.03 -4.61 11.27
C ALA A 154 16.86 -4.73 9.98
N GLU A 155 18.19 -4.74 10.11
CA GLU A 155 19.08 -4.68 8.94
C GLU A 155 18.95 -5.89 8.03
N ASP A 156 18.82 -7.08 8.60
CA ASP A 156 18.59 -8.33 7.86
C ASP A 156 17.29 -8.28 7.05
N PHE A 157 16.22 -7.73 7.61
CA PHE A 157 14.96 -7.55 6.90
C PHE A 157 15.09 -6.51 5.77
N LYS A 158 15.83 -5.40 5.97
CA LYS A 158 16.14 -4.44 4.91
C LYS A 158 16.89 -5.09 3.75
N MET A 159 17.91 -5.88 4.06
CA MET A 159 18.69 -6.58 3.04
C MET A 159 17.85 -7.59 2.27
N GLN A 160 16.95 -8.32 2.95
CA GLN A 160 15.98 -9.19 2.28
C GLN A 160 15.04 -8.40 1.36
N SER A 161 14.52 -7.27 1.84
CA SER A 161 13.65 -6.40 1.03
C SER A 161 14.36 -5.90 -0.23
N VAL A 162 15.61 -5.46 -0.10
CA VAL A 162 16.43 -5.02 -1.25
C VAL A 162 16.64 -6.17 -2.25
N ALA A 163 16.94 -7.37 -1.76
CA ALA A 163 17.15 -8.55 -2.61
C ALA A 163 15.86 -8.92 -3.39
N ASP A 164 14.71 -8.96 -2.72
CA ASP A 164 13.44 -9.29 -3.34
C ASP A 164 13.01 -8.23 -4.36
N ILE A 165 13.10 -6.95 -4.00
CA ILE A 165 12.78 -5.82 -4.90
C ILE A 165 13.66 -5.87 -6.15
N SER A 166 14.98 -6.04 -5.97
CA SER A 166 15.93 -6.09 -7.09
C SER A 166 15.64 -7.28 -8.02
N ARG A 167 15.35 -8.45 -7.44
CA ARG A 167 14.96 -9.64 -8.20
C ARG A 167 13.69 -9.42 -9.00
N TRP A 168 12.62 -8.92 -8.38
CA TRP A 168 11.35 -8.69 -9.07
C TRP A 168 11.45 -7.62 -10.15
N MET A 169 12.25 -6.57 -9.94
CA MET A 169 12.56 -5.58 -10.99
C MET A 169 13.27 -6.24 -12.17
N ALA A 170 14.30 -7.05 -11.93
CA ALA A 170 15.04 -7.75 -12.98
C ALA A 170 14.18 -8.77 -13.75
N GLU A 171 13.22 -9.39 -13.07
CA GLU A 171 12.27 -10.34 -13.66
C GLU A 171 11.07 -9.64 -14.36
N GLY A 172 10.97 -8.31 -14.32
CA GLY A 172 9.82 -7.55 -14.82
C GLY A 172 8.51 -7.77 -14.06
N LYS A 173 8.60 -8.26 -12.83
CA LYS A 173 7.45 -8.52 -11.94
C LYS A 173 7.13 -7.35 -11.02
N LEU A 174 7.99 -6.35 -10.98
CA LEU A 174 7.81 -5.11 -10.23
C LEU A 174 8.20 -3.94 -11.14
N ALA A 175 7.32 -2.95 -11.24
CA ALA A 175 7.55 -1.75 -12.03
C ALA A 175 7.32 -0.49 -11.20
N SER A 176 8.15 0.52 -11.44
CA SER A 176 7.97 1.86 -10.91
C SER A 176 7.15 2.70 -11.89
N ARG A 177 6.18 3.43 -11.37
CA ARG A 177 5.45 4.42 -12.15
C ARG A 177 6.07 5.78 -11.93
N VAL A 178 6.64 6.38 -12.99
CA VAL A 178 7.13 7.77 -13.02
C VAL A 178 6.01 8.64 -13.58
N ALA A 179 5.56 9.61 -12.79
CA ALA A 179 4.50 10.54 -13.19
C ALA A 179 5.07 11.65 -14.09
N GLU A 180 6.20 12.22 -13.68
CA GLU A 180 6.83 13.32 -14.39
C GLU A 180 8.31 13.44 -14.01
N GLU A 181 9.13 13.90 -14.93
CA GLU A 181 10.55 14.17 -14.70
C GLU A 181 10.82 15.68 -14.88
N PHE A 182 11.58 16.27 -13.97
CA PHE A 182 11.97 17.68 -13.97
C PHE A 182 13.48 17.79 -13.95
N PRO A 183 14.10 18.75 -14.66
CA PRO A 183 15.50 19.08 -14.46
C PRO A 183 15.71 19.71 -13.08
N LEU A 184 16.93 19.68 -12.55
CA LEU A 184 17.25 20.22 -11.22
C LEU A 184 16.89 21.69 -11.08
N GLU A 185 17.00 22.47 -12.15
CA GLU A 185 16.68 23.90 -12.19
C GLU A 185 15.18 24.16 -11.92
N GLU A 186 14.33 23.16 -12.20
CA GLU A 186 12.87 23.24 -11.99
C GLU A 186 12.42 22.54 -10.70
N ILE A 187 13.30 22.40 -9.72
CA ILE A 187 13.00 21.73 -8.43
C ILE A 187 11.76 22.31 -7.72
N ALA A 188 11.52 23.62 -7.85
CA ALA A 188 10.33 24.26 -7.26
C ALA A 188 9.05 23.73 -7.92
N ALA A 189 9.01 23.62 -9.24
CA ALA A 189 7.86 23.07 -9.97
C ALA A 189 7.63 21.59 -9.64
N ALA A 190 8.71 20.81 -9.46
CA ALA A 190 8.62 19.43 -9.00
C ALA A 190 7.96 19.31 -7.60
N HIS A 191 8.31 20.20 -6.67
CA HIS A 191 7.67 20.26 -5.34
C HIS A 191 6.19 20.66 -5.44
N GLU A 192 5.86 21.71 -6.19
CA GLU A 192 4.48 22.14 -6.43
C GLU A 192 3.63 21.01 -7.00
N LYS A 193 4.18 20.26 -7.95
CA LYS A 193 3.52 19.07 -8.53
C LYS A 193 3.18 18.02 -7.48
N VAL A 194 4.11 17.73 -6.55
CA VAL A 194 3.87 16.78 -5.46
C VAL A 194 2.82 17.32 -4.49
N GLU A 195 2.87 18.61 -4.13
CA GLU A 195 1.93 19.25 -3.21
C GLU A 195 0.50 19.29 -3.76
N GLU A 196 0.32 19.38 -5.07
CA GLU A 196 -0.99 19.24 -5.71
C GLU A 196 -1.69 17.90 -5.40
N GLY A 197 -0.93 16.84 -5.17
CA GLY A 197 -1.43 15.52 -4.78
C GLY A 197 -2.31 14.81 -5.82
N ARG A 198 -2.27 15.25 -7.07
CA ARG A 198 -3.10 14.70 -8.17
C ARG A 198 -2.37 13.68 -9.03
N GLN A 199 -1.04 13.71 -9.01
CA GLN A 199 -0.20 12.80 -9.80
C GLN A 199 -0.36 11.34 -9.35
N VAL A 200 -0.17 10.44 -10.27
CA VAL A 200 -0.07 9.01 -10.01
C VAL A 200 1.31 8.52 -10.43
N GLY A 201 2.11 8.17 -9.48
CA GLY A 201 3.53 7.81 -9.68
C GLY A 201 4.49 8.78 -8.99
N GLY A 202 5.78 8.48 -9.06
CA GLY A 202 6.84 9.32 -8.52
C GLY A 202 7.13 10.54 -9.40
N VAL A 203 7.37 11.68 -8.78
CA VAL A 203 7.98 12.83 -9.44
C VAL A 203 9.49 12.72 -9.26
N VAL A 204 10.23 12.80 -10.34
CA VAL A 204 11.69 12.59 -10.37
C VAL A 204 12.38 13.86 -10.79
N VAL A 205 13.48 14.21 -10.12
CA VAL A 205 14.37 15.28 -10.54
C VAL A 205 15.62 14.66 -11.18
N THR A 206 15.93 15.06 -12.39
CA THR A 206 17.13 14.62 -13.13
C THR A 206 18.30 15.56 -12.86
N ILE A 207 19.49 14.99 -12.73
CA ILE A 207 20.75 15.72 -12.53
C ILE A 207 21.66 15.28 -13.67
N ASP A 208 22.01 16.20 -14.57
CA ASP A 208 22.93 15.99 -15.68
C ASP A 208 24.40 16.05 -15.24
#